data_a8f50b0d7eceee6ce9a67019580f5df1
#
_entry.id   a8f50b0d7eceee6ce9a67019580f5df1
#
_cell.length_a   1.000
_cell.length_b   1.000
_cell.length_c   1.000
_cell.angle_alpha   90.00
_cell.angle_beta   90.00
_cell.angle_gamma   90.00
#
_symmetry.space_group_name_H-M   'P 1'
#
loop_
_entity.id
_entity.type
_entity.pdbx_description
1 polymer ?
#
loop_
_entity_poly.entity_id
_entity_poly.type
_entity_poly.pdbx_seq_one_letter_code
_entity_poly.pdbx_strand_id
1 'polypeptide(L)'
;MSASPTLAIAPTASAGLDLARIRAEFPILRQRVHGKPLVYLDNAASAQRPKAVIDAISECYSTYYANIHRGVHLLSERSTAAYEGAREKVRAFLNAASTQEIIFTRSTTESINLVASSFGGSTVKTGDEIVITGMEHHSNIVPWQLLCERTGARLKVAPFTDAGELILDEYERLLDSGRVKLAAFVHLSNALGTLNPVQRMIELAHARGIPTLVDGAQSIPHVAVDVRALDCEFYAFSSHKIYGPSGVGVLYGKQALLEAMPPYQGGGDMIRLVTFEKTEYADLPNKFEAGTPNIAGVIGLG
;
A
#
# COMPACT_ATOMS: atom_id res chain seq x y z
N MET A 1 29.08 18.30 18.18
CA MET A 1 29.23 17.15 17.27
C MET A 1 28.79 15.92 18.04
N SER A 2 27.51 15.57 17.95
CA SER A 2 26.94 14.37 18.57
C SER A 2 26.62 13.41 17.44
N ALA A 3 27.30 12.26 17.40
CA ALA A 3 27.06 11.22 16.44
C ALA A 3 25.69 10.56 16.71
N SER A 4 24.84 10.57 15.72
CA SER A 4 23.58 9.78 15.71
C SER A 4 23.89 8.30 15.87
N PRO A 5 23.11 7.54 16.67
CA PRO A 5 23.31 6.10 16.78
C PRO A 5 22.86 5.44 15.47
N THR A 6 23.81 4.92 14.72
CA THR A 6 23.57 3.95 13.66
C THR A 6 22.95 2.73 14.31
N LEU A 7 21.70 2.42 14.01
CA LEU A 7 21.07 1.15 14.37
C LEU A 7 21.84 0.02 13.66
N ALA A 8 22.82 -0.52 14.34
CA ALA A 8 23.47 -1.75 13.93
C ALA A 8 22.46 -2.89 14.05
N ILE A 9 21.98 -3.40 12.91
CA ILE A 9 21.28 -4.68 12.84
C ILE A 9 22.32 -5.73 13.25
N ALA A 10 22.24 -6.18 14.51
CA ALA A 10 23.05 -7.28 14.96
C ALA A 10 22.73 -8.50 14.09
N PRO A 11 23.73 -9.20 13.52
CA PRO A 11 23.48 -10.46 12.85
C PRO A 11 23.11 -11.48 13.93
N THR A 12 21.80 -11.73 14.08
CA THR A 12 21.36 -12.98 14.73
C THR A 12 21.93 -14.11 13.89
N ALA A 13 22.71 -15.00 14.54
CA ALA A 13 23.21 -16.21 13.93
C ALA A 13 22.01 -16.96 13.33
N SER A 14 21.80 -16.82 12.02
CA SER A 14 20.74 -17.48 11.30
C SER A 14 21.09 -18.96 11.29
N ALA A 15 20.27 -19.80 11.90
CA ALA A 15 20.16 -21.18 11.46
C ALA A 15 20.03 -21.09 9.94
N GLY A 16 21.03 -21.58 9.17
CA GLY A 16 21.19 -21.29 7.76
C GLY A 16 19.89 -21.54 7.00
N LEU A 17 19.44 -20.55 6.22
CA LEU A 17 18.25 -20.66 5.38
C LEU A 17 18.39 -21.90 4.49
N ASP A 18 17.45 -22.83 4.58
CA ASP A 18 17.37 -23.95 3.65
C ASP A 18 16.90 -23.45 2.28
N LEU A 19 17.85 -22.99 1.48
CA LEU A 19 17.58 -22.41 0.15
C LEU A 19 16.93 -23.42 -0.80
N ALA A 20 17.26 -24.72 -0.66
CA ALA A 20 16.68 -25.75 -1.50
C ALA A 20 15.19 -25.93 -1.19
N ARG A 21 14.82 -25.97 0.07
CA ARG A 21 13.43 -26.02 0.51
C ARG A 21 12.67 -24.79 0.08
N ILE A 22 13.20 -23.59 0.32
CA ILE A 22 12.54 -22.33 -0.06
C ILE A 22 12.32 -22.28 -1.57
N ARG A 23 13.35 -22.61 -2.39
CA ARG A 23 13.22 -22.61 -3.84
C ARG A 23 12.18 -23.62 -4.35
N ALA A 24 12.02 -24.76 -3.67
CA ALA A 24 11.03 -25.78 -4.01
C ALA A 24 9.57 -25.29 -3.88
N GLU A 25 9.31 -24.30 -3.01
CA GLU A 25 8.00 -23.66 -2.85
C GLU A 25 7.58 -22.82 -4.07
N PHE A 26 8.53 -22.46 -4.94
CA PHE A 26 8.28 -21.64 -6.13
C PHE A 26 8.36 -22.49 -7.41
N PRO A 27 7.22 -22.99 -7.95
CA PRO A 27 7.22 -23.90 -9.10
C PRO A 27 7.94 -23.34 -10.33
N ILE A 28 7.84 -22.03 -10.57
CA ILE A 28 8.46 -21.35 -11.71
C ILE A 28 9.99 -21.49 -11.72
N LEU A 29 10.62 -21.60 -10.56
CA LEU A 29 12.08 -21.72 -10.42
C LEU A 29 12.62 -23.09 -10.85
N ARG A 30 11.74 -24.07 -11.16
CA ARG A 30 12.12 -25.38 -11.69
C ARG A 30 12.46 -25.33 -13.18
N GLN A 31 12.15 -24.24 -13.85
CA GLN A 31 12.38 -24.07 -15.29
C GLN A 31 13.86 -23.99 -15.63
N ARG A 32 14.17 -24.38 -16.86
CA ARG A 32 15.48 -24.17 -17.47
C ARG A 32 15.33 -23.19 -18.64
N VAL A 33 16.23 -22.23 -18.69
CA VAL A 33 16.32 -21.22 -19.75
C VAL A 33 17.66 -21.39 -20.44
N HIS A 34 17.65 -21.64 -21.76
CA HIS A 34 18.85 -21.94 -22.54
C HIS A 34 19.68 -23.10 -21.93
N GLY A 35 18.99 -24.12 -21.43
CA GLY A 35 19.64 -25.31 -20.84
C GLY A 35 20.21 -25.10 -19.43
N LYS A 36 20.11 -23.91 -18.83
CA LYS A 36 20.57 -23.57 -17.47
C LYS A 36 19.39 -23.40 -16.51
N PRO A 37 19.55 -23.63 -15.19
CA PRO A 37 18.52 -23.30 -14.22
C PRO A 37 18.10 -21.82 -14.33
N LEU A 38 16.81 -21.55 -14.15
CA LEU A 38 16.30 -20.16 -14.15
C LEU A 38 16.96 -19.35 -13.02
N VAL A 39 17.54 -18.21 -13.37
CA VAL A 39 17.93 -17.14 -12.47
C VAL A 39 17.00 -15.95 -12.72
N TYR A 40 16.24 -15.56 -11.69
CA TYR A 40 15.31 -14.45 -11.75
C TYR A 40 15.74 -13.36 -10.75
N LEU A 41 16.12 -12.19 -11.26
CA LEU A 41 16.67 -11.09 -10.46
C LEU A 41 15.81 -9.81 -10.51
N ASP A 42 14.59 -9.90 -11.06
CA ASP A 42 13.69 -8.75 -11.24
C ASP A 42 12.56 -8.72 -10.18
N ASN A 43 12.89 -9.12 -8.93
CA ASN A 43 11.91 -9.18 -7.85
C ASN A 43 11.41 -7.79 -7.43
N ALA A 44 12.19 -6.73 -7.62
CA ALA A 44 11.79 -5.36 -7.35
C ALA A 44 10.62 -4.90 -8.26
N ALA A 45 10.55 -5.44 -9.48
CA ALA A 45 9.40 -5.24 -10.36
C ALA A 45 8.22 -6.13 -9.94
N SER A 46 8.44 -7.44 -9.76
CA SER A 46 7.40 -8.38 -9.33
C SER A 46 8.02 -9.66 -8.75
N ALA A 47 7.67 -10.04 -7.52
CA ALA A 47 8.10 -11.30 -6.93
C ALA A 47 7.39 -12.50 -7.58
N GLN A 48 8.02 -13.68 -7.57
CA GLN A 48 7.39 -14.92 -8.02
C GLN A 48 6.42 -15.47 -6.95
N ARG A 49 5.46 -16.32 -7.38
CA ARG A 49 4.39 -16.83 -6.51
C ARG A 49 4.79 -18.20 -5.96
N PRO A 50 4.69 -18.40 -4.64
CA PRO A 50 4.83 -19.73 -4.07
C PRO A 50 3.63 -20.58 -4.42
N LYS A 51 3.81 -21.91 -4.35
CA LYS A 51 2.77 -22.90 -4.64
C LYS A 51 1.51 -22.66 -3.80
N ALA A 52 1.65 -22.28 -2.54
CA ALA A 52 0.52 -22.00 -1.65
C ALA A 52 -0.43 -20.94 -2.21
N VAL A 53 0.10 -19.84 -2.78
CA VAL A 53 -0.70 -18.77 -3.40
C VAL A 53 -1.42 -19.27 -4.67
N ILE A 54 -0.70 -20.04 -5.50
CA ILE A 54 -1.27 -20.62 -6.73
C ILE A 54 -2.41 -21.58 -6.38
N ASP A 55 -2.19 -22.45 -5.39
CA ASP A 55 -3.17 -23.45 -4.95
C ASP A 55 -4.42 -22.76 -4.34
N ALA A 56 -4.24 -21.74 -3.48
CA ALA A 56 -5.34 -21.02 -2.87
C ALA A 56 -6.28 -20.36 -3.91
N ILE A 57 -5.70 -19.75 -4.96
CA ILE A 57 -6.47 -19.17 -6.05
C ILE A 57 -7.19 -20.25 -6.85
N SER A 58 -6.49 -21.35 -7.17
CA SER A 58 -7.06 -22.47 -7.91
C SER A 58 -8.18 -23.17 -7.13
N GLU A 59 -7.99 -23.37 -5.83
CA GLU A 59 -9.00 -23.94 -4.93
C GLU A 59 -10.23 -23.03 -4.85
N CYS A 60 -10.03 -21.72 -4.70
CA CYS A 60 -11.14 -20.77 -4.69
C CYS A 60 -12.03 -20.94 -5.92
N TYR A 61 -11.45 -20.89 -7.13
CA TYR A 61 -12.23 -21.00 -8.36
C TYR A 61 -12.84 -22.37 -8.59
N SER A 62 -12.15 -23.44 -8.19
CA SER A 62 -12.62 -24.82 -8.46
C SER A 62 -13.63 -25.35 -7.45
N THR A 63 -13.71 -24.76 -6.22
CA THR A 63 -14.47 -25.39 -5.15
C THR A 63 -15.54 -24.50 -4.49
N TYR A 64 -15.33 -23.18 -4.36
CA TYR A 64 -16.27 -22.34 -3.60
C TYR A 64 -16.45 -20.90 -4.11
N TYR A 65 -15.93 -20.56 -5.29
CA TYR A 65 -16.06 -19.20 -5.82
C TYR A 65 -17.53 -18.76 -5.95
N ALA A 66 -17.86 -17.64 -5.33
CA ALA A 66 -19.12 -16.94 -5.48
C ALA A 66 -18.94 -15.46 -5.13
N ASN A 67 -19.93 -14.62 -5.46
CA ASN A 67 -19.94 -13.23 -4.97
C ASN A 67 -20.01 -13.22 -3.44
N ILE A 68 -19.40 -12.20 -2.84
CA ILE A 68 -19.23 -12.08 -1.38
C ILE A 68 -20.26 -11.12 -0.77
N HIS A 69 -20.42 -11.18 0.55
CA HIS A 69 -21.22 -10.33 1.45
C HIS A 69 -22.74 -10.43 1.29
N ARG A 70 -23.30 -10.63 0.09
CA ARG A 70 -24.75 -10.55 -0.15
C ARG A 70 -25.44 -11.88 -0.42
N GLY A 71 -24.69 -12.92 -0.71
CA GLY A 71 -25.27 -14.24 -0.99
C GLY A 71 -25.62 -15.01 0.28
N VAL A 72 -26.79 -15.62 0.30
CA VAL A 72 -27.30 -16.43 1.45
C VAL A 72 -27.15 -17.93 1.19
N HIS A 73 -26.08 -18.34 0.51
CA HIS A 73 -25.79 -19.73 0.19
C HIS A 73 -24.33 -20.09 0.53
N LEU A 74 -24.07 -21.37 0.74
CA LEU A 74 -22.81 -21.90 1.25
C LEU A 74 -21.55 -21.37 0.50
N LEU A 75 -21.59 -21.28 -0.83
CA LEU A 75 -20.41 -20.81 -1.58
C LEU A 75 -20.11 -19.35 -1.29
N SER A 76 -21.14 -18.49 -1.19
CA SER A 76 -20.97 -17.08 -0.83
C SER A 76 -20.44 -16.92 0.60
N GLU A 77 -20.96 -17.70 1.54
CA GLU A 77 -20.48 -17.67 2.93
C GLU A 77 -19.00 -18.07 3.01
N ARG A 78 -18.59 -19.15 2.31
CA ARG A 78 -17.20 -19.59 2.26
C ARG A 78 -16.28 -18.57 1.58
N SER A 79 -16.71 -18.01 0.44
CA SER A 79 -15.95 -16.95 -0.25
C SER A 79 -15.80 -15.71 0.62
N THR A 80 -16.86 -15.28 1.31
CA THR A 80 -16.84 -14.14 2.23
C THR A 80 -15.88 -14.39 3.39
N ALA A 81 -15.98 -15.55 4.03
CA ALA A 81 -15.11 -15.92 5.15
C ALA A 81 -13.62 -15.93 4.74
N ALA A 82 -13.30 -16.47 3.55
CA ALA A 82 -11.95 -16.51 3.04
C ALA A 82 -11.41 -15.10 2.69
N TYR A 83 -12.26 -14.26 2.08
CA TYR A 83 -11.93 -12.89 1.70
C TYR A 83 -11.67 -12.00 2.94
N GLU A 84 -12.58 -12.03 3.92
CA GLU A 84 -12.42 -11.27 5.16
C GLU A 84 -11.31 -11.85 6.05
N GLY A 85 -11.08 -13.16 5.99
CA GLY A 85 -9.91 -13.79 6.61
C GLY A 85 -8.59 -13.28 6.05
N ALA A 86 -8.52 -12.99 4.75
CA ALA A 86 -7.36 -12.35 4.14
C ALA A 86 -7.19 -10.90 4.64
N ARG A 87 -8.28 -10.14 4.80
CA ARG A 87 -8.25 -8.79 5.37
C ARG A 87 -7.70 -8.79 6.80
N GLU A 88 -8.15 -9.71 7.63
CA GLU A 88 -7.65 -9.86 9.00
C GLU A 88 -6.15 -10.20 9.03
N LYS A 89 -5.67 -11.07 8.14
CA LYS A 89 -4.24 -11.36 8.02
C LYS A 89 -3.43 -10.13 7.62
N VAL A 90 -3.92 -9.31 6.69
CA VAL A 90 -3.29 -8.05 6.30
C VAL A 90 -3.30 -7.06 7.47
N ARG A 91 -4.42 -6.93 8.20
CA ARG A 91 -4.51 -6.13 9.42
C ARG A 91 -3.44 -6.52 10.43
N ALA A 92 -3.34 -7.81 10.71
CA ALA A 92 -2.35 -8.34 11.66
C ALA A 92 -0.91 -8.13 11.16
N PHE A 93 -0.66 -8.33 9.87
CA PHE A 93 0.66 -8.17 9.24
C PHE A 93 1.18 -6.73 9.33
N LEU A 94 0.30 -5.73 9.22
CA LEU A 94 0.63 -4.32 9.37
C LEU A 94 0.52 -3.82 10.82
N ASN A 95 0.05 -4.63 11.76
CA ASN A 95 -0.35 -4.23 13.11
C ASN A 95 -1.38 -3.09 13.12
N ALA A 96 -2.28 -3.05 12.12
CA ALA A 96 -3.38 -2.08 12.10
C ALA A 96 -4.40 -2.37 13.23
N ALA A 97 -5.08 -1.33 13.73
CA ALA A 97 -5.99 -1.43 14.85
C ALA A 97 -7.29 -2.18 14.49
N SER A 98 -7.77 -2.00 13.26
CA SER A 98 -9.04 -2.52 12.79
C SER A 98 -8.96 -2.98 11.33
N THR A 99 -9.77 -3.96 10.94
CA THR A 99 -9.98 -4.31 9.53
C THR A 99 -10.63 -3.19 8.72
N GLN A 100 -11.30 -2.25 9.37
CA GLN A 100 -11.87 -1.05 8.74
C GLN A 100 -10.79 -0.09 8.21
N GLU A 101 -9.54 -0.23 8.66
CA GLU A 101 -8.38 0.53 8.19
C GLU A 101 -7.71 -0.10 6.95
N ILE A 102 -8.18 -1.27 6.50
CA ILE A 102 -7.61 -2.02 5.38
C ILE A 102 -8.56 -1.98 4.19
N ILE A 103 -8.15 -1.28 3.15
CA ILE A 103 -8.90 -1.16 1.90
C ILE A 103 -8.17 -1.96 0.82
N PHE A 104 -8.88 -2.86 0.15
CA PHE A 104 -8.35 -3.55 -1.02
C PHE A 104 -8.51 -2.72 -2.29
N THR A 105 -7.44 -2.62 -3.03
CA THR A 105 -7.35 -1.91 -4.31
C THR A 105 -6.73 -2.84 -5.35
N ARG A 106 -6.44 -2.34 -6.57
CA ARG A 106 -5.75 -3.14 -7.60
C ARG A 106 -4.22 -3.08 -7.48
N SER A 107 -3.67 -2.06 -6.80
CA SER A 107 -2.22 -1.86 -6.65
C SER A 107 -1.91 -0.66 -5.74
N THR A 108 -0.63 -0.47 -5.38
CA THR A 108 -0.12 0.78 -4.76
C THR A 108 -0.54 2.00 -5.57
N THR A 109 -0.47 1.93 -6.89
CA THR A 109 -0.86 3.04 -7.77
C THR A 109 -2.32 3.43 -7.54
N GLU A 110 -3.24 2.49 -7.48
CA GLU A 110 -4.65 2.81 -7.20
C GLU A 110 -4.83 3.32 -5.78
N SER A 111 -4.16 2.74 -4.79
CA SER A 111 -4.19 3.21 -3.40
C SER A 111 -3.81 4.69 -3.29
N ILE A 112 -2.73 5.11 -3.96
CA ILE A 112 -2.29 6.50 -3.97
C ILE A 112 -3.29 7.40 -4.74
N ASN A 113 -3.82 6.92 -5.86
CA ASN A 113 -4.87 7.65 -6.60
C ASN A 113 -6.15 7.82 -5.78
N LEU A 114 -6.54 6.82 -4.99
CA LEU A 114 -7.66 6.91 -4.06
C LEU A 114 -7.43 8.04 -3.05
N VAL A 115 -6.27 8.07 -2.40
CA VAL A 115 -5.94 9.15 -1.44
C VAL A 115 -5.88 10.50 -2.14
N ALA A 116 -5.25 10.59 -3.32
CA ALA A 116 -5.17 11.85 -4.07
C ALA A 116 -6.55 12.36 -4.51
N SER A 117 -7.43 11.47 -4.94
CA SER A 117 -8.77 11.84 -5.41
C SER A 117 -9.72 12.17 -4.26
N SER A 118 -9.77 11.32 -3.24
CA SER A 118 -10.71 11.42 -2.13
C SER A 118 -10.22 12.40 -1.07
N PHE A 119 -9.13 12.08 -0.36
CA PHE A 119 -8.54 12.97 0.65
C PHE A 119 -8.06 14.28 0.03
N GLY A 120 -7.20 14.20 -0.98
CA GLY A 120 -6.66 15.38 -1.65
C GLY A 120 -7.74 16.24 -2.28
N GLY A 121 -8.68 15.62 -2.99
CA GLY A 121 -9.80 16.35 -3.65
C GLY A 121 -10.71 17.09 -2.68
N SER A 122 -10.83 16.65 -1.43
CA SER A 122 -11.66 17.29 -0.41
C SER A 122 -10.91 18.32 0.46
N THR A 123 -9.58 18.21 0.56
CA THR A 123 -8.78 19.02 1.50
C THR A 123 -7.87 20.04 0.82
N VAL A 124 -7.37 19.74 -0.39
CA VAL A 124 -6.38 20.58 -1.09
C VAL A 124 -7.06 21.64 -1.92
N LYS A 125 -6.61 22.89 -1.78
CA LYS A 125 -7.15 24.08 -2.46
C LYS A 125 -6.06 24.83 -3.22
N THR A 126 -6.45 25.82 -3.99
CA THR A 126 -5.54 26.71 -4.73
C THR A 126 -4.53 27.37 -3.79
N GLY A 127 -3.26 27.25 -4.14
CA GLY A 127 -2.12 27.76 -3.38
C GLY A 127 -1.61 26.86 -2.28
N ASP A 128 -2.30 25.77 -1.94
CA ASP A 128 -1.79 24.74 -1.05
C ASP A 128 -0.61 23.99 -1.68
N GLU A 129 0.07 23.21 -0.89
CA GLU A 129 1.26 22.46 -1.31
C GLU A 129 1.17 20.99 -0.92
N ILE A 130 1.73 20.12 -1.77
CA ILE A 130 1.96 18.71 -1.50
C ILE A 130 3.47 18.49 -1.57
N VAL A 131 4.05 17.82 -0.55
CA VAL A 131 5.48 17.52 -0.52
C VAL A 131 5.70 16.05 -0.85
N ILE A 132 6.61 15.79 -1.80
CA ILE A 132 7.12 14.46 -2.12
C ILE A 132 8.64 14.47 -2.09
N THR A 133 9.30 13.30 -2.22
CA THR A 133 10.75 13.24 -2.40
C THR A 133 11.15 13.11 -3.88
N GLY A 134 12.42 13.43 -4.19
CA GLY A 134 12.94 13.28 -5.55
C GLY A 134 13.16 11.84 -6.00
N MET A 135 13.02 10.87 -5.10
CA MET A 135 13.24 9.44 -5.38
C MET A 135 11.95 8.62 -5.52
N GLU A 136 10.80 9.29 -5.68
CA GLU A 136 9.50 8.63 -5.77
C GLU A 136 9.35 7.82 -7.06
N HIS A 137 8.61 6.71 -6.95
CA HIS A 137 8.08 6.01 -8.12
C HIS A 137 6.97 6.85 -8.79
N HIS A 138 6.77 6.72 -10.11
CA HIS A 138 5.74 7.45 -10.85
C HIS A 138 4.35 7.35 -10.23
N SER A 139 4.02 6.23 -9.57
CA SER A 139 2.75 6.05 -8.82
C SER A 139 2.57 7.04 -7.67
N ASN A 140 3.67 7.58 -7.14
CA ASN A 140 3.66 8.58 -6.06
C ASN A 140 4.12 9.98 -6.53
N ILE A 141 4.09 10.23 -7.84
CA ILE A 141 4.33 11.55 -8.45
C ILE A 141 3.07 11.99 -9.22
N VAL A 142 2.67 11.19 -10.20
CA VAL A 142 1.63 11.57 -11.18
C VAL A 142 0.26 11.85 -10.55
N PRO A 143 -0.23 11.08 -9.58
CA PRO A 143 -1.51 11.40 -8.92
C PRO A 143 -1.52 12.79 -8.27
N TRP A 144 -0.38 13.19 -7.69
CA TRP A 144 -0.24 14.51 -7.07
C TRP A 144 -0.14 15.63 -8.09
N GLN A 145 0.51 15.42 -9.24
CA GLN A 145 0.50 16.35 -10.36
C GLN A 145 -0.92 16.60 -10.86
N LEU A 146 -1.68 15.52 -11.12
CA LEU A 146 -3.08 15.60 -11.54
C LEU A 146 -3.96 16.31 -10.49
N LEU A 147 -3.72 16.10 -9.20
CA LEU A 147 -4.43 16.82 -8.14
C LEU A 147 -4.07 18.30 -8.16
N CYS A 148 -2.80 18.65 -8.27
CA CYS A 148 -2.33 20.03 -8.32
C CYS A 148 -2.91 20.78 -9.54
N GLU A 149 -2.96 20.14 -10.71
CA GLU A 149 -3.58 20.71 -11.92
C GLU A 149 -5.06 21.02 -11.71
N ARG A 150 -5.80 20.12 -11.06
CA ARG A 150 -7.25 20.32 -10.81
C ARG A 150 -7.55 21.39 -9.76
N THR A 151 -6.70 21.52 -8.75
CA THR A 151 -6.96 22.35 -7.57
C THR A 151 -6.24 23.71 -7.61
N GLY A 152 -5.21 23.86 -8.43
CA GLY A 152 -4.30 25.02 -8.40
C GLY A 152 -3.29 24.96 -7.25
N ALA A 153 -3.10 23.80 -6.62
CA ALA A 153 -2.06 23.55 -5.64
C ALA A 153 -0.68 23.37 -6.31
N ARG A 154 0.37 23.24 -5.52
CA ARG A 154 1.74 23.11 -5.99
C ARG A 154 2.40 21.85 -5.45
N LEU A 155 3.09 21.12 -6.33
CA LEU A 155 3.93 20.00 -5.94
C LEU A 155 5.32 20.52 -5.54
N LYS A 156 5.80 20.12 -4.37
CA LYS A 156 7.13 20.43 -3.84
C LYS A 156 7.93 19.14 -3.73
N VAL A 157 9.20 19.18 -4.10
CA VAL A 157 10.05 18.01 -4.14
C VAL A 157 11.25 18.20 -3.23
N ALA A 158 11.37 17.36 -2.21
CA ALA A 158 12.55 17.31 -1.34
C ALA A 158 13.70 16.61 -2.09
N PRO A 159 14.86 17.23 -2.20
CA PRO A 159 16.00 16.69 -2.95
C PRO A 159 16.71 15.57 -2.18
N PHE A 160 17.54 14.83 -2.89
CA PHE A 160 18.46 13.85 -2.34
C PHE A 160 19.90 14.11 -2.86
N THR A 161 20.89 13.57 -2.17
CA THR A 161 22.30 13.72 -2.51
C THR A 161 22.71 12.81 -3.68
N ASP A 162 23.89 13.04 -4.26
CA ASP A 162 24.48 12.13 -5.27
C ASP A 162 24.74 10.72 -4.71
N ALA A 163 24.84 10.57 -3.38
CA ALA A 163 24.91 9.27 -2.72
C ALA A 163 23.54 8.56 -2.60
N GLY A 164 22.45 9.21 -3.04
CA GLY A 164 21.10 8.67 -2.98
C GLY A 164 20.45 8.79 -1.60
N GLU A 165 20.91 9.68 -0.74
CA GLU A 165 20.37 9.94 0.59
C GLU A 165 19.45 11.16 0.57
N LEU A 166 18.27 11.09 1.21
CA LEU A 166 17.35 12.22 1.34
C LEU A 166 18.03 13.36 2.13
N ILE A 167 17.94 14.58 1.61
CA ILE A 167 18.38 15.79 2.33
C ILE A 167 17.25 16.19 3.30
N LEU A 168 17.32 15.66 4.52
CA LEU A 168 16.24 15.78 5.51
C LEU A 168 15.98 17.25 5.92
N ASP A 169 17.02 18.08 6.01
CA ASP A 169 16.89 19.51 6.33
C ASP A 169 16.06 20.24 5.25
N GLU A 170 16.24 19.89 3.97
CA GLU A 170 15.45 20.45 2.88
C GLU A 170 13.99 19.94 2.91
N TYR A 171 13.79 18.67 3.26
CA TYR A 171 12.43 18.16 3.49
C TYR A 171 11.75 18.97 4.61
N GLU A 172 12.40 19.13 5.75
CA GLU A 172 11.88 19.90 6.88
C GLU A 172 11.56 21.35 6.48
N ARG A 173 12.48 22.02 5.76
CA ARG A 173 12.28 23.39 5.27
C ARG A 173 11.06 23.53 4.36
N LEU A 174 10.76 22.51 3.52
CA LEU A 174 9.57 22.53 2.68
C LEU A 174 8.28 22.44 3.50
N LEU A 175 8.28 21.72 4.63
CA LEU A 175 7.13 21.63 5.53
C LEU A 175 6.80 22.95 6.23
N ASP A 176 7.78 23.86 6.39
CA ASP A 176 7.62 25.14 7.10
C ASP A 176 6.83 26.21 6.31
N SER A 177 6.39 25.91 5.09
CA SER A 177 5.65 26.89 4.25
C SER A 177 4.29 27.31 4.83
N GLY A 178 3.73 26.55 5.76
CA GLY A 178 2.38 26.75 6.32
C GLY A 178 1.24 26.41 5.36
N ARG A 179 1.55 25.90 4.16
CA ARG A 179 0.58 25.55 3.11
C ARG A 179 0.53 24.06 2.78
N VAL A 180 1.42 23.25 3.35
CA VAL A 180 1.47 21.82 3.07
C VAL A 180 0.25 21.12 3.64
N LYS A 181 -0.45 20.36 2.80
CA LYS A 181 -1.66 19.59 3.16
C LYS A 181 -1.42 18.10 3.24
N LEU A 182 -0.34 17.63 2.64
CA LEU A 182 0.07 16.22 2.68
C LEU A 182 1.57 16.13 2.35
N ALA A 183 2.26 15.23 3.04
CA ALA A 183 3.58 14.76 2.66
C ALA A 183 3.49 13.28 2.22
N ALA A 184 3.91 12.96 0.99
CA ALA A 184 3.84 11.60 0.46
C ALA A 184 5.25 11.15 0.04
N PHE A 185 5.71 10.01 0.55
CA PHE A 185 7.09 9.59 0.33
C PHE A 185 7.26 8.08 0.35
N VAL A 186 8.27 7.61 -0.41
CA VAL A 186 8.63 6.20 -0.48
C VAL A 186 9.40 5.78 0.77
N HIS A 187 9.09 4.61 1.31
CA HIS A 187 9.81 4.02 2.45
C HIS A 187 11.15 3.43 2.01
N LEU A 188 11.14 2.62 0.95
CA LEU A 188 12.34 2.05 0.33
C LEU A 188 12.30 2.35 -1.18
N SER A 189 13.32 3.06 -1.69
CA SER A 189 13.37 3.44 -3.10
C SER A 189 13.57 2.21 -4.00
N ASN A 190 12.71 2.07 -5.01
CA ASN A 190 12.84 1.01 -6.03
C ASN A 190 14.02 1.23 -6.99
N ALA A 191 14.49 2.46 -7.14
CA ALA A 191 15.58 2.82 -8.04
C ALA A 191 16.94 2.83 -7.36
N LEU A 192 17.01 3.36 -6.12
CA LEU A 192 18.26 3.57 -5.41
C LEU A 192 18.53 2.49 -4.33
N GLY A 193 17.47 1.81 -3.85
CA GLY A 193 17.57 0.90 -2.69
C GLY A 193 17.72 1.63 -1.35
N THR A 194 17.60 2.96 -1.34
CA THR A 194 17.68 3.76 -0.13
C THR A 194 16.47 3.51 0.76
N LEU A 195 16.72 3.12 2.00
CA LEU A 195 15.72 3.05 3.07
C LEU A 195 15.62 4.44 3.72
N ASN A 196 14.51 5.12 3.48
CA ASN A 196 14.28 6.45 4.04
C ASN A 196 13.96 6.39 5.53
N PRO A 197 14.35 7.42 6.31
CA PRO A 197 14.05 7.53 7.75
C PRO A 197 12.59 7.95 7.98
N VAL A 198 11.62 7.14 7.50
CA VAL A 198 10.21 7.51 7.43
C VAL A 198 9.61 7.84 8.80
N GLN A 199 10.06 7.19 9.87
CA GLN A 199 9.64 7.56 11.23
C GLN A 199 9.95 9.03 11.52
N ARG A 200 11.19 9.47 11.24
CA ARG A 200 11.60 10.85 11.44
C ARG A 200 10.86 11.82 10.51
N MET A 201 10.61 11.42 9.27
CA MET A 201 9.86 12.22 8.30
C MET A 201 8.42 12.45 8.75
N ILE A 202 7.77 11.41 9.29
CA ILE A 202 6.41 11.50 9.86
C ILE A 202 6.40 12.43 11.07
N GLU A 203 7.33 12.28 12.01
CA GLU A 203 7.44 13.16 13.19
C GLU A 203 7.58 14.64 12.80
N LEU A 204 8.42 14.95 11.79
CA LEU A 204 8.60 16.32 11.30
C LEU A 204 7.33 16.88 10.65
N ALA A 205 6.58 16.05 9.91
CA ALA A 205 5.30 16.43 9.32
C ALA A 205 4.24 16.65 10.40
N HIS A 206 4.13 15.73 11.37
CA HIS A 206 3.17 15.81 12.47
C HIS A 206 3.42 17.01 13.40
N ALA A 207 4.66 17.40 13.64
CA ALA A 207 4.99 18.61 14.39
C ALA A 207 4.38 19.88 13.76
N ARG A 208 3.96 19.80 12.49
CA ARG A 208 3.31 20.88 11.73
C ARG A 208 1.85 20.58 11.38
N GLY A 209 1.28 19.50 11.94
CA GLY A 209 -0.10 19.08 11.66
C GLY A 209 -0.32 18.57 10.24
N ILE A 210 0.74 18.09 9.58
CA ILE A 210 0.70 17.62 8.18
C ILE A 210 0.53 16.10 8.17
N PRO A 211 -0.55 15.56 7.58
CA PRO A 211 -0.74 14.14 7.39
C PRO A 211 0.26 13.56 6.37
N THR A 212 0.51 12.25 6.48
CA THR A 212 1.52 11.56 5.69
C THR A 212 0.95 10.35 4.95
N LEU A 213 1.48 10.11 3.73
CA LEU A 213 1.30 8.87 2.98
C LEU A 213 2.66 8.23 2.74
N VAL A 214 2.77 6.96 3.09
CA VAL A 214 3.99 6.17 2.88
C VAL A 214 3.76 5.17 1.74
N ASP A 215 4.55 5.30 0.65
CA ASP A 215 4.65 4.26 -0.38
C ASP A 215 5.53 3.12 0.13
N GLY A 216 4.88 2.05 0.54
CA GLY A 216 5.49 0.85 1.08
C GLY A 216 5.75 -0.25 0.04
N ALA A 217 5.61 0.02 -1.25
CA ALA A 217 5.66 -1.01 -2.29
C ALA A 217 6.95 -1.84 -2.28
N GLN A 218 8.08 -1.24 -1.96
CA GLN A 218 9.37 -1.95 -1.86
C GLN A 218 9.74 -2.31 -0.43
N SER A 219 9.29 -1.57 0.57
CA SER A 219 9.65 -1.89 1.96
C SER A 219 8.90 -3.10 2.49
N ILE A 220 7.65 -3.30 2.09
CA ILE A 220 6.79 -4.37 2.64
C ILE A 220 7.39 -5.79 2.52
N PRO A 221 8.12 -6.18 1.45
CA PRO A 221 8.78 -7.47 1.38
C PRO A 221 10.12 -7.55 2.14
N HIS A 222 10.67 -6.41 2.62
CA HIS A 222 12.05 -6.36 3.11
C HIS A 222 12.18 -5.96 4.58
N VAL A 223 11.22 -5.19 5.12
CA VAL A 223 11.25 -4.73 6.51
C VAL A 223 9.92 -5.00 7.20
N ALA A 224 9.96 -5.28 8.49
CA ALA A 224 8.74 -5.36 9.29
C ALA A 224 8.10 -3.98 9.37
N VAL A 225 6.82 -3.90 9.05
CA VAL A 225 6.06 -2.64 9.06
C VAL A 225 5.03 -2.70 10.18
N ASP A 226 5.08 -1.73 11.07
CA ASP A 226 4.09 -1.49 12.12
C ASP A 226 3.50 -0.10 11.90
N VAL A 227 2.30 -0.03 11.31
CA VAL A 227 1.66 1.25 10.96
C VAL A 227 1.24 2.06 12.18
N ARG A 228 1.02 1.39 13.33
CA ARG A 228 0.71 2.07 14.60
C ARG A 228 1.96 2.70 15.21
N ALA A 229 3.08 2.01 15.14
CA ALA A 229 4.36 2.55 15.60
C ALA A 229 4.84 3.69 14.69
N LEU A 230 4.66 3.56 13.37
CA LEU A 230 4.96 4.62 12.39
C LEU A 230 4.03 5.83 12.58
N ASP A 231 2.80 5.60 13.01
CA ASP A 231 1.74 6.62 13.15
C ASP A 231 1.39 7.36 11.84
N CYS A 232 1.70 6.79 10.66
CA CYS A 232 1.35 7.39 9.37
C CYS A 232 -0.17 7.38 9.14
N GLU A 233 -0.67 8.35 8.39
CA GLU A 233 -2.10 8.41 8.05
C GLU A 233 -2.47 7.39 6.99
N PHE A 234 -1.58 7.17 6.01
CA PHE A 234 -1.78 6.22 4.92
C PHE A 234 -0.51 5.41 4.66
N TYR A 235 -0.69 4.12 4.36
CA TYR A 235 0.38 3.23 3.92
C TYR A 235 -0.10 2.37 2.76
N ALA A 236 0.62 2.35 1.64
CA ALA A 236 0.17 1.68 0.43
C ALA A 236 1.18 0.64 -0.07
N PHE A 237 0.71 -0.54 -0.50
CA PHE A 237 1.56 -1.54 -1.13
C PHE A 237 0.81 -2.42 -2.14
N SER A 238 1.56 -3.20 -2.91
CA SER A 238 1.03 -4.14 -3.93
C SER A 238 1.36 -5.58 -3.58
N SER A 239 0.37 -6.43 -3.68
CA SER A 239 0.43 -7.86 -3.43
C SER A 239 1.52 -8.58 -4.26
N HIS A 240 1.68 -8.21 -5.54
CA HIS A 240 2.63 -8.87 -6.45
C HIS A 240 4.10 -8.67 -6.08
N LYS A 241 4.42 -7.79 -5.13
CA LYS A 241 5.77 -7.58 -4.61
C LYS A 241 6.06 -8.41 -3.34
N ILE A 242 5.02 -8.90 -2.66
CA ILE A 242 5.11 -9.75 -1.47
C ILE A 242 4.57 -11.16 -1.75
N TYR A 243 4.92 -11.72 -2.91
CA TYR A 243 4.58 -13.10 -3.34
C TYR A 243 3.12 -13.33 -3.69
N GLY A 244 2.21 -12.39 -3.48
CA GLY A 244 0.79 -12.49 -3.82
C GLY A 244 0.49 -12.24 -5.31
N PRO A 245 -0.78 -12.36 -5.74
CA PRO A 245 -1.16 -12.20 -7.13
C PRO A 245 -1.08 -10.74 -7.60
N SER A 246 -1.02 -10.55 -8.92
CA SER A 246 -1.20 -9.25 -9.56
C SER A 246 -2.67 -8.80 -9.48
N GLY A 247 -2.92 -7.49 -9.56
CA GLY A 247 -4.27 -6.94 -9.52
C GLY A 247 -4.88 -6.89 -8.13
N VAL A 248 -4.04 -6.93 -7.08
CA VAL A 248 -4.39 -6.68 -5.68
C VAL A 248 -3.38 -5.72 -5.09
N GLY A 249 -3.86 -4.70 -4.45
CA GLY A 249 -3.13 -3.75 -3.62
C GLY A 249 -3.83 -3.55 -2.28
N VAL A 250 -3.15 -2.89 -1.38
CA VAL A 250 -3.67 -2.54 -0.06
C VAL A 250 -3.40 -1.07 0.20
N LEU A 251 -4.41 -0.40 0.69
CA LEU A 251 -4.30 0.88 1.38
C LEU A 251 -4.65 0.67 2.84
N TYR A 252 -3.70 0.91 3.73
CA TYR A 252 -3.98 1.21 5.12
C TYR A 252 -4.31 2.71 5.23
N GLY A 253 -5.32 3.05 6.01
CA GLY A 253 -5.63 4.43 6.37
C GLY A 253 -6.19 4.50 7.78
N LYS A 254 -5.82 5.54 8.54
CA LYS A 254 -6.42 5.78 9.87
C LYS A 254 -7.93 5.89 9.76
N GLN A 255 -8.66 5.12 10.54
CA GLN A 255 -10.12 4.99 10.43
C GLN A 255 -10.84 6.33 10.39
N ALA A 256 -10.52 7.26 11.29
CA ALA A 256 -11.16 8.56 11.35
C ALA A 256 -11.00 9.39 10.07
N LEU A 257 -9.86 9.26 9.37
CA LEU A 257 -9.66 9.92 8.08
C LEU A 257 -10.47 9.26 6.98
N LEU A 258 -10.46 7.92 6.93
CA LEU A 258 -11.26 7.17 5.96
C LEU A 258 -12.76 7.44 6.12
N GLU A 259 -13.26 7.58 7.35
CA GLU A 259 -14.65 7.95 7.62
C GLU A 259 -14.99 9.35 7.10
N ALA A 260 -14.08 10.31 7.24
CA ALA A 260 -14.27 11.69 6.79
C ALA A 260 -14.11 11.87 5.28
N MET A 261 -13.35 11.00 4.61
CA MET A 261 -13.10 11.09 3.16
C MET A 261 -14.35 10.76 2.34
N PRO A 262 -14.64 11.45 1.23
CA PRO A 262 -15.66 11.02 0.28
C PRO A 262 -15.27 9.71 -0.40
N PRO A 263 -16.22 8.92 -0.93
CA PRO A 263 -15.89 7.70 -1.69
C PRO A 263 -15.06 8.04 -2.94
N TYR A 264 -14.25 7.08 -3.37
CA TYR A 264 -13.36 7.22 -4.52
C TYR A 264 -14.05 6.85 -5.84
N GLN A 265 -14.76 5.74 -5.82
CA GLN A 265 -15.53 5.22 -6.96
C GLN A 265 -16.98 4.99 -6.54
N GLY A 266 -17.91 5.11 -7.49
CA GLY A 266 -19.32 4.81 -7.28
C GLY A 266 -19.74 3.52 -7.98
N GLY A 267 -20.59 2.72 -7.33
CA GLY A 267 -21.07 1.47 -7.91
C GLY A 267 -21.82 0.59 -6.90
N GLY A 268 -21.92 -0.68 -7.18
CA GLY A 268 -22.42 -1.68 -6.21
C GLY A 268 -21.45 -1.88 -5.06
N ASP A 269 -21.87 -2.57 -4.03
CA ASP A 269 -21.20 -2.92 -2.77
C ASP A 269 -20.85 -1.75 -1.85
N MET A 270 -20.43 -0.60 -2.39
CA MET A 270 -20.04 0.59 -1.63
C MET A 270 -21.23 1.45 -1.15
N ILE A 271 -22.45 0.97 -1.31
CA ILE A 271 -23.70 1.67 -0.98
C ILE A 271 -24.53 0.92 0.06
N ARG A 272 -25.24 1.67 0.90
CA ARG A 272 -26.26 1.16 1.83
C ARG A 272 -27.66 1.35 1.26
N LEU A 273 -27.95 2.53 0.71
CA LEU A 273 -29.23 2.88 0.09
C LEU A 273 -28.98 3.75 -1.14
N VAL A 274 -29.73 3.48 -2.21
CA VAL A 274 -29.72 4.31 -3.43
C VAL A 274 -31.13 4.63 -3.83
N THR A 275 -31.41 5.91 -4.04
CA THR A 275 -32.56 6.44 -4.78
C THR A 275 -32.05 7.23 -5.97
N PHE A 276 -32.95 7.69 -6.85
CA PHE A 276 -32.51 8.55 -7.96
C PHE A 276 -32.04 9.93 -7.50
N GLU A 277 -32.44 10.36 -6.30
CA GLU A 277 -32.11 11.66 -5.72
C GLU A 277 -30.91 11.61 -4.77
N LYS A 278 -30.68 10.45 -4.12
CA LYS A 278 -29.68 10.34 -3.03
C LYS A 278 -29.08 8.96 -2.93
N THR A 279 -27.81 8.93 -2.56
CA THR A 279 -27.08 7.72 -2.18
C THR A 279 -26.59 7.83 -0.74
N GLU A 280 -26.78 6.77 0.04
CA GLU A 280 -26.11 6.55 1.32
C GLU A 280 -25.03 5.49 1.14
N TYR A 281 -23.82 5.82 1.55
CA TYR A 281 -22.67 4.96 1.37
C TYR A 281 -22.58 3.89 2.45
N ALA A 282 -21.93 2.78 2.13
CA ALA A 282 -21.61 1.73 3.08
C ALA A 282 -20.57 2.21 4.11
N ASP A 283 -20.50 1.48 5.23
CA ASP A 283 -19.46 1.68 6.22
C ASP A 283 -18.08 1.21 5.68
N LEU A 284 -17.00 1.54 6.40
CA LEU A 284 -15.67 1.04 6.11
C LEU A 284 -15.59 -0.49 6.30
N PRO A 285 -14.84 -1.19 5.49
CA PRO A 285 -13.99 -0.73 4.37
C PRO A 285 -14.76 -0.57 3.05
N ASN A 286 -16.00 -1.07 2.94
CA ASN A 286 -16.77 -1.22 1.71
C ASN A 286 -17.02 0.11 0.99
N LYS A 287 -17.08 1.23 1.71
CA LYS A 287 -17.18 2.59 1.15
C LYS A 287 -16.16 2.87 0.02
N PHE A 288 -14.99 2.22 0.07
CA PHE A 288 -13.92 2.40 -0.90
C PHE A 288 -13.72 1.21 -1.85
N GLU A 289 -14.54 0.15 -1.73
CA GLU A 289 -14.43 -1.07 -2.52
C GLU A 289 -15.66 -1.22 -3.43
N ALA A 290 -15.74 -0.39 -4.47
CA ALA A 290 -16.88 -0.37 -5.40
C ALA A 290 -16.83 -1.53 -6.41
N GLY A 291 -17.97 -2.20 -6.58
CA GLY A 291 -18.15 -3.33 -7.51
C GLY A 291 -17.61 -4.66 -6.97
N THR A 292 -17.86 -5.74 -7.72
CA THR A 292 -17.33 -7.06 -7.34
C THR A 292 -15.81 -7.04 -7.32
N PRO A 293 -15.16 -7.31 -6.18
CA PRO A 293 -13.72 -7.23 -6.05
C PRO A 293 -12.99 -8.42 -6.69
N ASN A 294 -11.67 -8.38 -6.73
CA ASN A 294 -10.83 -9.52 -7.11
C ASN A 294 -10.79 -10.56 -5.97
N ILE A 295 -11.91 -11.29 -5.78
CA ILE A 295 -12.12 -12.21 -4.65
C ILE A 295 -10.98 -13.23 -4.56
N ALA A 296 -10.71 -13.98 -5.62
CA ALA A 296 -9.67 -15.01 -5.61
C ALA A 296 -8.26 -14.43 -5.45
N GLY A 297 -8.02 -13.23 -6.00
CA GLY A 297 -6.75 -12.53 -5.82
C GLY A 297 -6.50 -12.10 -4.38
N VAL A 298 -7.52 -11.57 -3.69
CA VAL A 298 -7.40 -11.19 -2.26
C VAL A 298 -7.20 -12.41 -1.39
N ILE A 299 -7.93 -13.51 -1.65
CA ILE A 299 -7.73 -14.79 -0.96
C ILE A 299 -6.30 -15.30 -1.16
N GLY A 300 -5.77 -15.19 -2.38
CA GLY A 300 -4.38 -15.55 -2.67
C GLY A 300 -3.34 -14.66 -1.98
N LEU A 301 -3.65 -13.39 -1.68
CA LEU A 301 -2.79 -12.53 -0.86
C LEU A 301 -2.74 -13.02 0.60
N GLY A 302 -3.88 -13.38 1.17
CA GLY A 302 -3.99 -13.89 2.55
C GLY A 302 -3.46 -15.31 2.76
#